data_7244a4ccbaf1d68c929333e2ecfa6982
#
_entry.id   7244a4ccbaf1d68c929333e2ecfa6982
#
_cell.length_a   1.000
_cell.length_b   1.000
_cell.length_c   1.000
_cell.angle_alpha   90.00
_cell.angle_beta   90.00
_cell.angle_gamma   90.00
#
_symmetry.space_group_name_H-M   'P 1'
#
loop_
_entity.id
_entity.type
_entity.pdbx_description
1 polymer ?
#
loop_
_entity_poly.entity_id
_entity_poly.type
_entity_poly.pdbx_seq_one_letter_code
_entity_poly.pdbx_strand_id
1 'polypeptide(L)'
;MSYLCSGQQKQRMSTPIIHLEEIRKSYFMGKHELPVLKGLSLDIFKNEYVALMGPSGSGKSTLMNIIGCLDTPTAGRYVLNNNDVSEMHDDALAEVRNKEIGFVFQQFNLLPRLTAAENVALPLVYAGMKKKERIEKAMQMLELVKLSDRSHHRPNELSGGQCQRVAIARALVNDPSLILADEPTGNLDSKTSTEIMEIFEEIYQNGNTIVVVTHEEDIANHSRRIVRLRDGVIETDKLNPLFSKAPVLS
;
A
#
# COMPACT_ATOMS: atom_id res chain seq x y z
N MET A 1 -46.41 26.50 13.35
CA MET A 1 -45.11 27.07 12.95
C MET A 1 -44.04 26.03 13.17
N SER A 2 -43.61 25.44 12.10
CA SER A 2 -42.67 24.30 12.03
C SER A 2 -41.23 24.82 12.01
N TYR A 3 -40.41 24.34 12.89
CA TYR A 3 -38.96 24.44 12.77
C TYR A 3 -38.40 23.09 12.42
N LEU A 4 -38.10 22.91 11.12
CA LEU A 4 -37.28 21.85 10.60
C LEU A 4 -35.81 22.12 11.00
N CYS A 5 -35.28 21.33 11.93
CA CYS A 5 -33.86 21.29 12.23
C CYS A 5 -33.20 20.34 11.24
N SER A 6 -32.65 20.89 10.17
CA SER A 6 -31.76 20.19 9.24
C SER A 6 -30.39 20.00 9.91
N GLY A 7 -30.22 18.86 10.54
CA GLY A 7 -28.93 18.38 11.00
C GLY A 7 -28.06 17.91 9.83
N GLN A 8 -27.51 18.82 9.05
CA GLN A 8 -26.38 18.51 8.19
C GLN A 8 -25.13 18.39 9.08
N GLN A 9 -24.76 17.13 9.38
CA GLN A 9 -23.42 16.84 9.88
C GLN A 9 -22.41 17.40 8.87
N LYS A 10 -21.69 18.46 9.25
CA LYS A 10 -20.49 18.91 8.57
C LYS A 10 -19.47 17.76 8.66
N GLN A 11 -19.45 16.88 7.68
CA GLN A 11 -18.28 16.06 7.41
C GLN A 11 -17.10 17.02 7.27
N ARG A 12 -16.15 16.98 8.20
CA ARG A 12 -14.85 17.60 8.02
C ARG A 12 -14.30 17.00 6.74
N MET A 13 -14.16 17.80 5.70
CA MET A 13 -13.48 17.42 4.47
C MET A 13 -12.00 17.21 4.82
N SER A 14 -11.64 15.99 5.21
CA SER A 14 -10.25 15.62 5.34
C SER A 14 -9.65 15.55 3.93
N THR A 15 -8.47 16.14 3.74
CA THR A 15 -7.75 16.06 2.48
C THR A 15 -7.34 14.60 2.25
N PRO A 16 -7.60 14.02 1.07
CA PRO A 16 -7.19 12.66 0.77
C PRO A 16 -5.65 12.56 0.78
N ILE A 17 -5.15 11.41 1.24
CA ILE A 17 -3.72 11.10 1.17
C ILE A 17 -3.31 10.72 -0.25
N ILE A 18 -4.20 10.05 -0.99
CA ILE A 18 -4.09 9.74 -2.40
C ILE A 18 -5.26 10.43 -3.11
N HIS A 19 -4.97 11.31 -4.05
CA HIS A 19 -5.95 11.92 -4.93
C HIS A 19 -5.55 11.68 -6.38
N LEU A 20 -6.31 10.85 -7.06
CA LEU A 20 -6.17 10.52 -8.47
C LEU A 20 -7.32 11.17 -9.24
N GLU A 21 -7.02 11.99 -10.23
CA GLU A 21 -8.01 12.68 -11.06
C GLU A 21 -7.75 12.36 -12.53
N GLU A 22 -8.73 11.71 -13.18
CA GLU A 22 -8.71 11.35 -14.61
C GLU A 22 -7.42 10.65 -15.07
N ILE A 23 -6.86 9.78 -14.24
CA ILE A 23 -5.61 9.07 -14.54
C ILE A 23 -5.76 8.20 -15.77
N ARG A 24 -4.91 8.45 -16.76
CA ARG A 24 -4.74 7.66 -17.98
C ARG A 24 -3.34 7.09 -18.04
N LYS A 25 -3.22 5.87 -18.49
CA LYS A 25 -1.92 5.25 -18.76
C LYS A 25 -2.01 4.43 -20.03
N SER A 26 -1.13 4.76 -20.98
CA SER A 26 -0.92 4.01 -22.21
C SER A 26 0.53 3.58 -22.32
N TYR A 27 0.76 2.37 -22.81
CA TYR A 27 2.08 1.87 -23.20
C TYR A 27 2.20 1.85 -24.72
N PHE A 28 3.39 2.12 -25.23
CA PHE A 28 3.65 2.17 -26.68
C PHE A 28 4.54 1.00 -27.10
N MET A 29 4.04 0.16 -27.99
CA MET A 29 4.79 -0.89 -28.65
C MET A 29 5.02 -0.48 -30.12
N GLY A 30 6.11 0.22 -30.38
CA GLY A 30 6.36 0.86 -31.65
C GLY A 30 5.31 1.95 -31.94
N LYS A 31 4.46 1.75 -32.96
CA LYS A 31 3.38 2.68 -33.32
C LYS A 31 2.02 2.33 -32.70
N HIS A 32 1.94 1.20 -32.00
CA HIS A 32 0.68 0.77 -31.38
C HIS A 32 0.59 1.26 -29.95
N GLU A 33 -0.45 2.04 -29.67
CA GLU A 33 -0.82 2.47 -28.33
C GLU A 33 -1.71 1.40 -27.66
N LEU A 34 -1.35 1.00 -26.46
CA LEU A 34 -2.12 0.11 -25.61
C LEU A 34 -2.63 0.91 -24.39
N PRO A 35 -3.86 1.41 -24.40
CA PRO A 35 -4.44 2.10 -23.24
C PRO A 35 -4.80 1.10 -22.15
N VAL A 36 -4.21 1.28 -20.96
CA VAL A 36 -4.41 0.41 -19.80
C VAL A 36 -5.32 1.06 -18.76
N LEU A 37 -5.08 2.34 -18.41
CA LEU A 37 -6.00 3.11 -17.57
C LEU A 37 -6.68 4.19 -18.40
N LYS A 38 -8.00 4.36 -18.21
CA LYS A 38 -8.86 5.08 -19.16
C LYS A 38 -9.60 6.27 -18.53
N GLY A 39 -8.94 7.04 -17.65
CA GLY A 39 -9.55 8.16 -16.95
C GLY A 39 -10.15 7.74 -15.62
N LEU A 40 -9.29 7.17 -14.75
CA LEU A 40 -9.66 6.68 -13.43
C LEU A 40 -9.50 7.80 -12.41
N SER A 41 -10.52 8.02 -11.57
CA SER A 41 -10.45 8.94 -10.43
C SER A 41 -10.71 8.18 -9.14
N LEU A 42 -9.88 8.42 -8.11
CA LEU A 42 -9.95 7.72 -6.83
C LEU A 42 -9.36 8.58 -5.72
N ASP A 43 -10.10 8.74 -4.62
CA ASP A 43 -9.60 9.32 -3.38
C ASP A 43 -9.43 8.24 -2.31
N ILE A 44 -8.28 8.24 -1.63
CA ILE A 44 -8.05 7.43 -0.43
C ILE A 44 -7.66 8.37 0.69
N PHE A 45 -8.32 8.23 1.84
CA PHE A 45 -8.09 9.09 2.99
C PHE A 45 -7.13 8.47 4.00
N LYS A 46 -6.57 9.30 4.86
CA LYS A 46 -5.68 8.83 5.92
C LYS A 46 -6.41 7.81 6.82
N ASN A 47 -5.70 6.76 7.19
CA ASN A 47 -6.24 5.65 7.99
C ASN A 47 -7.42 4.93 7.32
N GLU A 48 -7.39 4.79 5.98
CA GLU A 48 -8.23 3.82 5.28
C GLU A 48 -7.47 2.51 5.04
N TYR A 49 -8.21 1.41 5.04
CA TYR A 49 -7.73 0.10 4.59
C TYR A 49 -8.54 -0.31 3.38
N VAL A 50 -7.92 -0.21 2.21
CA VAL A 50 -8.56 -0.36 0.89
C VAL A 50 -8.01 -1.58 0.17
N ALA A 51 -8.88 -2.42 -0.40
CA ALA A 51 -8.50 -3.44 -1.36
C ALA A 51 -8.75 -2.96 -2.78
N LEU A 52 -7.75 -3.04 -3.65
CA LEU A 52 -7.86 -2.88 -5.09
C LEU A 52 -7.98 -4.26 -5.73
N MET A 53 -9.15 -4.58 -6.27
CA MET A 53 -9.47 -5.87 -6.86
C MET A 53 -9.75 -5.78 -8.35
N GLY A 54 -9.79 -6.93 -9.01
CA GLY A 54 -10.23 -7.07 -10.41
C GLY A 54 -9.54 -8.24 -11.10
N PRO A 55 -10.03 -8.67 -12.26
CA PRO A 55 -9.43 -9.77 -13.01
C PRO A 55 -8.03 -9.44 -13.53
N SER A 56 -7.32 -10.45 -14.03
CA SER A 56 -6.04 -10.24 -14.73
C SER A 56 -6.26 -9.30 -15.92
N GLY A 57 -5.33 -8.36 -16.12
CA GLY A 57 -5.42 -7.37 -17.20
C GLY A 57 -6.36 -6.17 -16.92
N SER A 58 -7.02 -6.07 -15.77
CA SER A 58 -7.90 -4.94 -15.45
C SER A 58 -7.18 -3.61 -15.19
N GLY A 59 -5.83 -3.61 -15.08
CA GLY A 59 -5.04 -2.40 -14.81
C GLY A 59 -4.56 -2.25 -13.36
N LYS A 60 -4.81 -3.22 -12.46
CA LYS A 60 -4.41 -3.16 -11.04
C LYS A 60 -2.92 -2.88 -10.84
N SER A 61 -2.06 -3.67 -11.46
CA SER A 61 -0.59 -3.52 -11.32
C SER A 61 -0.11 -2.18 -11.89
N THR A 62 -0.73 -1.69 -12.98
CA THR A 62 -0.43 -0.37 -13.53
C THR A 62 -0.87 0.73 -12.58
N LEU A 63 -2.07 0.64 -12.00
CA LEU A 63 -2.55 1.59 -11.01
C LEU A 63 -1.67 1.57 -9.76
N MET A 64 -1.31 0.37 -9.28
CA MET A 64 -0.39 0.20 -8.16
C MET A 64 0.98 0.86 -8.41
N ASN A 65 1.55 0.69 -9.62
CA ASN A 65 2.82 1.30 -9.98
C ASN A 65 2.73 2.84 -9.98
N ILE A 66 1.60 3.40 -10.43
CA ILE A 66 1.37 4.86 -10.39
C ILE A 66 1.23 5.33 -8.93
N ILE A 67 0.37 4.69 -8.12
CA ILE A 67 0.20 5.01 -6.70
C ILE A 67 1.55 4.89 -5.97
N GLY A 68 2.34 3.89 -6.33
CA GLY A 68 3.66 3.62 -5.78
C GLY A 68 4.77 4.55 -6.27
N CYS A 69 4.50 5.52 -7.13
CA CYS A 69 5.52 6.35 -7.77
C CYS A 69 6.63 5.52 -8.46
N LEU A 70 6.28 4.33 -8.98
CA LEU A 70 7.16 3.46 -9.77
C LEU A 70 6.99 3.72 -11.27
N ASP A 71 5.89 4.35 -11.65
CA ASP A 71 5.55 4.78 -13.01
C ASP A 71 4.75 6.08 -12.94
N THR A 72 4.71 6.84 -14.02
CA THR A 72 3.95 8.08 -14.13
C THR A 72 2.72 7.91 -15.02
N PRO A 73 1.61 8.61 -14.76
CA PRO A 73 0.47 8.60 -15.66
C PRO A 73 0.84 9.24 -17.01
N THR A 74 0.17 8.82 -18.08
CA THR A 74 0.29 9.49 -19.40
C THR A 74 -0.51 10.79 -19.41
N ALA A 75 -1.59 10.88 -18.62
CA ALA A 75 -2.40 12.08 -18.41
C ALA A 75 -3.20 11.93 -17.11
N GLY A 76 -3.73 13.05 -16.62
CA GLY A 76 -4.42 13.14 -15.35
C GLY A 76 -3.52 13.68 -14.25
N ARG A 77 -4.05 13.80 -13.04
CA ARG A 77 -3.35 14.39 -11.90
C ARG A 77 -3.26 13.41 -10.74
N TYR A 78 -2.08 13.28 -10.13
CA TYR A 78 -1.86 12.49 -8.94
C TYR A 78 -1.23 13.32 -7.81
N VAL A 79 -1.94 13.45 -6.69
CA VAL A 79 -1.43 14.10 -5.48
C VAL A 79 -1.29 13.03 -4.38
N LEU A 80 -0.08 12.90 -3.83
CA LEU A 80 0.25 12.03 -2.71
C LEU A 80 0.65 12.90 -1.51
N ASN A 81 -0.07 12.75 -0.40
CA ASN A 81 0.19 13.48 0.84
C ASN A 81 0.47 14.98 0.62
N ASN A 82 -0.41 15.66 -0.13
CA ASN A 82 -0.34 17.06 -0.57
C ASN A 82 0.80 17.40 -1.55
N ASN A 83 1.56 16.42 -2.06
CA ASN A 83 2.57 16.63 -3.08
C ASN A 83 2.00 16.22 -4.44
N ASP A 84 1.95 17.14 -5.42
CA ASP A 84 1.62 16.78 -6.79
C ASP A 84 2.80 16.07 -7.43
N VAL A 85 2.62 14.78 -7.70
CA VAL A 85 3.68 13.91 -8.22
C VAL A 85 3.54 13.60 -9.71
N SER A 86 2.52 14.19 -10.38
CA SER A 86 2.15 13.88 -11.76
C SER A 86 3.28 14.10 -12.76
N GLU A 87 4.06 15.18 -12.56
CA GLU A 87 5.11 15.64 -13.47
C GLU A 87 6.51 15.64 -12.82
N MET A 88 6.65 14.95 -11.67
CA MET A 88 7.95 14.85 -11.01
C MET A 88 8.91 13.98 -11.85
N HIS A 89 10.17 14.39 -11.90
CA HIS A 89 11.24 13.56 -12.48
C HIS A 89 11.66 12.43 -11.54
N ASP A 90 12.36 11.42 -12.06
CA ASP A 90 12.64 10.16 -11.40
C ASP A 90 13.30 10.30 -10.01
N ASP A 91 14.24 11.22 -9.85
CA ASP A 91 14.93 11.46 -8.58
C ASP A 91 13.94 11.97 -7.49
N ALA A 92 13.09 12.93 -7.84
CA ALA A 92 12.07 13.46 -6.93
C ALA A 92 11.03 12.37 -6.58
N LEU A 93 10.60 11.58 -7.56
CA LEU A 93 9.71 10.42 -7.32
C LEU A 93 10.39 9.39 -6.41
N ALA A 94 11.70 9.16 -6.53
CA ALA A 94 12.43 8.25 -5.66
C ALA A 94 12.49 8.75 -4.20
N GLU A 95 12.66 10.06 -4.00
CA GLU A 95 12.61 10.67 -2.66
C GLU A 95 11.22 10.56 -2.04
N VAL A 96 10.16 10.92 -2.77
CA VAL A 96 8.77 10.78 -2.32
C VAL A 96 8.46 9.32 -1.99
N ARG A 97 8.81 8.39 -2.89
CA ARG A 97 8.61 6.97 -2.69
C ARG A 97 9.29 6.43 -1.42
N ASN A 98 10.56 6.80 -1.20
CA ASN A 98 11.31 6.36 -0.02
C ASN A 98 10.71 6.89 1.29
N LYS A 99 10.14 8.10 1.27
CA LYS A 99 9.60 8.77 2.46
C LYS A 99 8.15 8.39 2.75
N GLU A 100 7.31 8.36 1.71
CA GLU A 100 5.85 8.30 1.87
C GLU A 100 5.28 6.89 1.71
N ILE A 101 6.02 5.95 1.08
CA ILE A 101 5.46 4.66 0.68
C ILE A 101 6.29 3.49 1.21
N GLY A 102 5.64 2.60 1.95
CA GLY A 102 6.17 1.29 2.31
C GLY A 102 5.63 0.20 1.37
N PHE A 103 6.52 -0.51 0.68
CA PHE A 103 6.13 -1.58 -0.25
C PHE A 103 6.24 -2.96 0.37
N VAL A 104 5.21 -3.78 0.16
CA VAL A 104 5.18 -5.21 0.43
C VAL A 104 4.80 -5.94 -0.85
N PHE A 105 5.67 -6.85 -1.34
CA PHE A 105 5.48 -7.58 -2.59
C PHE A 105 5.23 -9.06 -2.35
N GLN A 106 4.57 -9.71 -3.28
CA GLN A 106 4.32 -11.14 -3.29
C GLN A 106 5.61 -11.97 -3.20
N GLN A 107 6.67 -11.56 -3.88
CA GLN A 107 7.98 -12.25 -3.91
C GLN A 107 8.95 -11.72 -2.85
N PHE A 108 8.44 -11.01 -1.81
CA PHE A 108 9.20 -10.41 -0.71
C PHE A 108 10.22 -9.35 -1.16
N ASN A 109 10.88 -9.52 -2.29
CA ASN A 109 11.92 -8.65 -2.86
C ASN A 109 13.01 -8.28 -1.84
N LEU A 110 13.46 -9.28 -1.06
CA LEU A 110 14.58 -9.13 -0.13
C LEU A 110 15.90 -9.33 -0.89
N LEU A 111 16.91 -8.55 -0.51
CA LEU A 111 18.25 -8.71 -1.05
C LEU A 111 18.92 -9.95 -0.43
N PRO A 112 19.26 -10.99 -1.21
CA PRO A 112 19.65 -12.31 -0.68
C PRO A 112 21.01 -12.30 0.03
N ARG A 113 21.85 -11.29 -0.21
CA ARG A 113 23.15 -11.14 0.41
C ARG A 113 23.12 -10.39 1.75
N LEU A 114 22.02 -9.72 2.05
CA LEU A 114 21.82 -8.95 3.27
C LEU A 114 21.08 -9.79 4.32
N THR A 115 21.37 -9.54 5.58
CA THR A 115 20.60 -10.09 6.71
C THR A 115 19.21 -9.48 6.79
N ALA A 116 18.32 -10.03 7.64
CA ALA A 116 17.00 -9.47 7.89
C ALA A 116 17.10 -8.02 8.38
N ALA A 117 17.97 -7.73 9.36
CA ALA A 117 18.19 -6.38 9.86
C ALA A 117 18.70 -5.42 8.78
N GLU A 118 19.62 -5.87 7.93
CA GLU A 118 20.14 -5.04 6.83
C GLU A 118 19.09 -4.80 5.73
N ASN A 119 18.25 -5.78 5.42
CA ASN A 119 17.12 -5.60 4.50
C ASN A 119 16.11 -4.57 5.03
N VAL A 120 15.75 -4.66 6.32
CA VAL A 120 14.87 -3.67 6.96
C VAL A 120 15.51 -2.28 7.01
N ALA A 121 16.82 -2.19 7.26
CA ALA A 121 17.55 -0.92 7.31
C ALA A 121 17.76 -0.24 5.95
N LEU A 122 17.50 -0.93 4.83
CA LEU A 122 17.83 -0.46 3.49
C LEU A 122 17.18 0.89 3.13
N PRO A 123 15.89 1.14 3.37
CA PRO A 123 15.26 2.44 3.08
C PRO A 123 15.91 3.59 3.85
N LEU A 124 16.41 3.34 5.05
CA LEU A 124 17.08 4.33 5.89
C LEU A 124 18.49 4.71 5.35
N VAL A 125 19.09 3.87 4.50
CA VAL A 125 20.32 4.21 3.77
C VAL A 125 20.06 5.36 2.81
N TYR A 126 18.96 5.27 2.04
CA TYR A 126 18.53 6.31 1.11
C TYR A 126 18.04 7.58 1.82
N ALA A 127 17.52 7.44 3.04
CA ALA A 127 17.20 8.57 3.91
C ALA A 127 18.45 9.24 4.55
N GLY A 128 19.67 8.77 4.25
CA GLY A 128 20.93 9.35 4.77
C GLY A 128 21.22 9.05 6.24
N MET A 129 20.49 8.12 6.87
CA MET A 129 20.66 7.79 8.29
C MET A 129 21.98 7.07 8.57
N LYS A 130 22.64 7.38 9.69
CA LYS A 130 23.91 6.74 10.10
C LYS A 130 23.71 5.26 10.40
N LYS A 131 24.76 4.45 10.15
CA LYS A 131 24.71 2.98 10.26
C LYS A 131 24.17 2.48 11.61
N LYS A 132 24.59 3.07 12.73
CA LYS A 132 24.17 2.67 14.07
C LYS A 132 22.66 2.90 14.25
N GLU A 133 22.20 4.11 13.97
CA GLU A 133 20.80 4.52 14.14
C GLU A 133 19.84 3.69 13.26
N ARG A 134 20.21 3.44 11.98
CA ARG A 134 19.38 2.64 11.09
C ARG A 134 19.25 1.18 11.50
N ILE A 135 20.32 0.58 12.09
CA ILE A 135 20.23 -0.79 12.59
C ILE A 135 19.39 -0.85 13.87
N GLU A 136 19.52 0.12 14.77
CA GLU A 136 18.66 0.23 15.95
C GLU A 136 17.17 0.33 15.56
N LYS A 137 16.85 1.19 14.59
CA LYS A 137 15.48 1.32 14.08
C LYS A 137 14.98 0.04 13.37
N ALA A 138 15.85 -0.61 12.60
CA ALA A 138 15.54 -1.89 11.96
C ALA A 138 15.24 -3.00 12.99
N MET A 139 15.98 -3.04 14.10
CA MET A 139 15.72 -3.99 15.18
C MET A 139 14.37 -3.77 15.85
N GLN A 140 13.96 -2.52 16.06
CA GLN A 140 12.62 -2.18 16.58
C GLN A 140 11.51 -2.68 15.63
N MET A 141 11.69 -2.52 14.32
CA MET A 141 10.73 -3.03 13.34
C MET A 141 10.69 -4.56 13.29
N LEU A 142 11.83 -5.22 13.46
CA LEU A 142 11.88 -6.68 13.55
C LEU A 142 11.21 -7.20 14.82
N GLU A 143 11.28 -6.47 15.92
CA GLU A 143 10.57 -6.80 17.16
C GLU A 143 9.05 -6.72 16.96
N LEU A 144 8.56 -5.67 16.30
CA LEU A 144 7.13 -5.50 15.97
C LEU A 144 6.57 -6.70 15.20
N VAL A 145 7.36 -7.26 14.27
CA VAL A 145 6.95 -8.45 13.48
C VAL A 145 7.39 -9.78 14.12
N LYS A 146 7.88 -9.78 15.37
CA LYS A 146 8.29 -10.96 16.16
C LYS A 146 9.42 -11.75 15.49
N LEU A 147 10.46 -11.05 15.01
CA LEU A 147 11.64 -11.63 14.33
C LEU A 147 12.98 -11.11 14.86
N SER A 148 13.03 -10.59 16.09
CA SER A 148 14.28 -10.09 16.70
C SER A 148 15.37 -11.15 16.77
N ASP A 149 15.00 -12.41 17.06
CA ASP A 149 15.90 -13.57 17.13
C ASP A 149 16.43 -14.01 15.76
N ARG A 150 15.84 -13.53 14.67
CA ARG A 150 16.21 -13.82 13.28
C ARG A 150 16.93 -12.67 12.58
N SER A 151 17.25 -11.60 13.28
CA SER A 151 17.84 -10.37 12.72
C SER A 151 19.10 -10.60 11.89
N HIS A 152 19.91 -11.60 12.23
CA HIS A 152 21.16 -11.95 11.54
C HIS A 152 21.00 -12.98 10.42
N HIS A 153 19.82 -13.59 10.26
CA HIS A 153 19.57 -14.57 9.21
C HIS A 153 19.43 -13.88 7.85
N ARG A 154 19.84 -14.58 6.80
CA ARG A 154 19.62 -14.17 5.40
C ARG A 154 18.32 -14.75 4.87
N PRO A 155 17.75 -14.20 3.78
CA PRO A 155 16.47 -14.68 3.22
C PRO A 155 16.41 -16.18 2.93
N ASN A 156 17.51 -16.81 2.52
CA ASN A 156 17.59 -18.25 2.27
C ASN A 156 17.61 -19.11 3.56
N GLU A 157 17.72 -18.49 4.72
CA GLU A 157 17.68 -19.14 6.04
C GLU A 157 16.35 -18.92 6.75
N LEU A 158 15.39 -18.28 6.08
CA LEU A 158 14.08 -17.91 6.60
C LEU A 158 12.96 -18.64 5.84
N SER A 159 11.86 -18.94 6.53
CA SER A 159 10.64 -19.41 5.86
C SER A 159 9.99 -18.30 5.03
N GLY A 160 9.06 -18.64 4.11
CA GLY A 160 8.33 -17.66 3.31
C GLY A 160 7.59 -16.62 4.18
N GLY A 161 6.90 -17.07 5.23
CA GLY A 161 6.23 -16.18 6.17
C GLY A 161 7.20 -15.28 6.95
N GLN A 162 8.38 -15.79 7.32
CA GLN A 162 9.42 -14.97 7.94
C GLN A 162 9.98 -13.93 6.94
N CYS A 163 10.21 -14.30 5.69
CA CYS A 163 10.61 -13.36 4.64
C CYS A 163 9.56 -12.25 4.46
N GLN A 164 8.27 -12.60 4.46
CA GLN A 164 7.20 -11.62 4.34
C GLN A 164 7.14 -10.69 5.56
N ARG A 165 7.32 -11.19 6.76
CA ARG A 165 7.42 -10.34 7.96
C ARG A 165 8.62 -9.37 7.90
N VAL A 166 9.77 -9.81 7.38
CA VAL A 166 10.92 -8.92 7.11
C VAL A 166 10.57 -7.86 6.08
N ALA A 167 9.84 -8.21 5.00
CA ALA A 167 9.40 -7.26 3.99
C ALA A 167 8.42 -6.21 4.57
N ILE A 168 7.51 -6.63 5.47
CA ILE A 168 6.60 -5.73 6.18
C ILE A 168 7.39 -4.80 7.12
N ALA A 169 8.34 -5.33 7.90
CA ALA A 169 9.19 -4.51 8.76
C ALA A 169 9.99 -3.47 7.95
N ARG A 170 10.51 -3.86 6.77
CA ARG A 170 11.17 -2.94 5.83
C ARG A 170 10.22 -1.86 5.33
N ALA A 171 8.97 -2.21 5.03
CA ALA A 171 7.98 -1.25 4.57
C ALA A 171 7.66 -0.19 5.63
N LEU A 172 7.69 -0.54 6.90
CA LEU A 172 7.35 0.34 8.02
C LEU A 172 8.50 1.23 8.50
N VAL A 173 9.75 0.91 8.16
CA VAL A 173 10.94 1.47 8.83
C VAL A 173 11.12 3.00 8.69
N ASN A 174 10.58 3.60 7.63
CA ASN A 174 10.58 5.06 7.41
C ASN A 174 9.33 5.79 7.93
N ASP A 175 8.46 5.12 8.69
CA ASP A 175 7.17 5.66 9.13
C ASP A 175 6.34 6.22 7.96
N PRO A 176 6.08 5.42 6.90
CA PRO A 176 5.46 5.90 5.67
C PRO A 176 4.01 6.31 5.89
N SER A 177 3.53 7.22 5.05
CA SER A 177 2.13 7.66 5.04
C SER A 177 1.19 6.59 4.45
N LEU A 178 1.73 5.69 3.61
CA LEU A 178 1.01 4.66 2.89
C LEU A 178 1.77 3.33 2.89
N ILE A 179 1.09 2.24 3.21
CA ILE A 179 1.57 0.88 2.94
C ILE A 179 0.87 0.37 1.69
N LEU A 180 1.65 -0.01 0.67
CA LEU A 180 1.17 -0.55 -0.58
C LEU A 180 1.60 -2.01 -0.71
N ALA A 181 0.65 -2.94 -0.66
CA ALA A 181 0.88 -4.38 -0.64
C ALA A 181 0.34 -5.04 -1.91
N ASP A 182 1.21 -5.71 -2.67
CA ASP A 182 0.87 -6.44 -3.89
C ASP A 182 0.84 -7.94 -3.60
N GLU A 183 -0.35 -8.53 -3.63
CA GLU A 183 -0.59 -9.96 -3.37
C GLU A 183 0.20 -10.47 -2.15
N PRO A 184 0.07 -9.85 -0.97
CA PRO A 184 1.00 -10.04 0.14
C PRO A 184 1.02 -11.46 0.72
N THR A 185 0.08 -12.30 0.35
CA THR A 185 -0.08 -13.69 0.80
C THR A 185 0.05 -14.72 -0.30
N GLY A 186 0.18 -14.32 -1.56
CA GLY A 186 0.08 -15.20 -2.73
C GLY A 186 1.14 -16.31 -2.84
N ASN A 187 2.22 -16.25 -2.05
CA ASN A 187 3.27 -17.29 -1.98
C ASN A 187 3.30 -18.01 -0.62
N LEU A 188 2.23 -17.92 0.18
CA LEU A 188 2.19 -18.45 1.53
C LEU A 188 1.08 -19.52 1.67
N ASP A 189 1.24 -20.41 2.63
CA ASP A 189 0.17 -21.32 3.03
C ASP A 189 -0.94 -20.58 3.79
N SER A 190 -2.14 -21.15 3.86
CA SER A 190 -3.33 -20.51 4.42
C SER A 190 -3.16 -20.05 5.87
N LYS A 191 -2.43 -20.82 6.70
CA LYS A 191 -2.18 -20.46 8.09
C LYS A 191 -1.28 -19.24 8.18
N THR A 192 -0.17 -19.26 7.46
CA THR A 192 0.78 -18.15 7.38
C THR A 192 0.11 -16.91 6.79
N SER A 193 -0.76 -17.07 5.78
CA SER A 193 -1.54 -15.97 5.19
C SER A 193 -2.40 -15.26 6.23
N THR A 194 -3.10 -16.02 7.09
CA THR A 194 -3.89 -15.45 8.19
C THR A 194 -3.00 -14.65 9.15
N GLU A 195 -1.86 -15.20 9.56
CA GLU A 195 -0.92 -14.50 10.44
C GLU A 195 -0.38 -13.20 9.83
N ILE A 196 -0.15 -13.17 8.52
CA ILE A 196 0.27 -11.93 7.81
C ILE A 196 -0.86 -10.90 7.78
N MET A 197 -2.10 -11.34 7.53
CA MET A 197 -3.25 -10.41 7.52
C MET A 197 -3.56 -9.86 8.91
N GLU A 198 -3.30 -10.60 9.99
CA GLU A 198 -3.37 -10.10 11.36
C GLU A 198 -2.35 -8.96 11.60
N ILE A 199 -1.12 -9.08 11.07
CA ILE A 199 -0.12 -8.00 11.15
C ILE A 199 -0.62 -6.76 10.39
N PHE A 200 -1.21 -6.90 9.20
CA PHE A 200 -1.80 -5.77 8.50
C PHE A 200 -2.95 -5.11 9.29
N GLU A 201 -3.75 -5.91 9.97
CA GLU A 201 -4.81 -5.39 10.84
C GLU A 201 -4.22 -4.58 12.01
N GLU A 202 -3.16 -5.07 12.69
CA GLU A 202 -2.46 -4.34 13.74
C GLU A 202 -1.87 -3.02 13.21
N ILE A 203 -1.25 -3.02 12.02
CA ILE A 203 -0.71 -1.83 11.36
C ILE A 203 -1.83 -0.81 11.10
N TYR A 204 -2.97 -1.25 10.57
CA TYR A 204 -4.12 -0.40 10.33
C TYR A 204 -4.67 0.22 11.63
N GLN A 205 -4.81 -0.58 12.69
CA GLN A 205 -5.29 -0.11 14.00
C GLN A 205 -4.35 0.93 14.63
N ASN A 206 -3.06 0.88 14.29
CA ASN A 206 -2.07 1.88 14.70
C ASN A 206 -2.13 3.19 13.87
N GLY A 207 -3.09 3.31 12.94
CA GLY A 207 -3.36 4.55 12.22
C GLY A 207 -2.71 4.64 10.83
N ASN A 208 -2.11 3.56 10.31
CA ASN A 208 -1.54 3.54 8.97
C ASN A 208 -2.62 3.44 7.90
N THR A 209 -2.37 4.05 6.74
CA THR A 209 -3.18 3.85 5.54
C THR A 209 -2.64 2.64 4.77
N ILE A 210 -3.52 1.74 4.37
CA ILE A 210 -3.13 0.50 3.69
C ILE A 210 -3.91 0.35 2.39
N VAL A 211 -3.20 0.07 1.31
CA VAL A 211 -3.77 -0.33 0.02
C VAL A 211 -3.23 -1.72 -0.32
N VAL A 212 -4.12 -2.70 -0.36
CA VAL A 212 -3.80 -4.08 -0.77
C VAL A 212 -4.31 -4.31 -2.18
N VAL A 213 -3.44 -4.75 -3.07
CA VAL A 213 -3.80 -5.21 -4.42
C VAL A 213 -3.92 -6.72 -4.36
N THR A 214 -5.09 -7.25 -4.69
CA THR A 214 -5.33 -8.70 -4.70
C THR A 214 -6.43 -9.10 -5.67
N HIS A 215 -6.43 -10.36 -6.08
CA HIS A 215 -7.57 -10.98 -6.79
C HIS A 215 -8.34 -11.96 -5.89
N GLU A 216 -7.87 -12.19 -4.66
CA GLU A 216 -8.48 -13.10 -3.68
C GLU A 216 -9.51 -12.37 -2.82
N GLU A 217 -10.77 -12.87 -2.82
CA GLU A 217 -11.87 -12.30 -2.04
C GLU A 217 -11.58 -12.37 -0.52
N ASP A 218 -10.98 -13.46 -0.06
CA ASP A 218 -10.68 -13.66 1.36
C ASP A 218 -9.70 -12.59 1.88
N ILE A 219 -8.69 -12.24 1.07
CA ILE A 219 -7.73 -11.19 1.41
C ILE A 219 -8.40 -9.82 1.38
N ALA A 220 -9.21 -9.54 0.34
CA ALA A 220 -9.95 -8.29 0.24
C ALA A 220 -10.94 -8.09 1.39
N ASN A 221 -11.48 -9.16 1.95
CA ASN A 221 -12.40 -9.12 3.07
C ASN A 221 -11.78 -8.61 4.38
N HIS A 222 -10.46 -8.54 4.50
CA HIS A 222 -9.79 -7.85 5.61
C HIS A 222 -9.83 -6.32 5.50
N SER A 223 -10.05 -5.77 4.30
CA SER A 223 -10.12 -4.32 4.08
C SER A 223 -11.49 -3.74 4.46
N ARG A 224 -11.54 -2.42 4.72
CA ARG A 224 -12.77 -1.67 5.06
C ARG A 224 -13.51 -1.15 3.84
N ARG A 225 -12.81 -1.05 2.69
CA ARG A 225 -13.34 -0.57 1.42
C ARG A 225 -12.75 -1.40 0.30
N ILE A 226 -13.59 -1.77 -0.67
CA ILE A 226 -13.20 -2.59 -1.81
C ILE A 226 -13.49 -1.80 -3.09
N VAL A 227 -12.43 -1.54 -3.84
CA VAL A 227 -12.46 -0.89 -5.16
C VAL A 227 -12.17 -1.94 -6.22
N ARG A 228 -13.10 -2.14 -7.15
CA ARG A 228 -12.94 -3.13 -8.23
C ARG A 228 -12.65 -2.43 -9.54
N LEU A 229 -11.57 -2.86 -10.16
CA LEU A 229 -11.16 -2.41 -11.49
C LEU A 229 -11.60 -3.42 -12.55
N ARG A 230 -12.06 -2.89 -13.67
CA ARG A 230 -12.35 -3.67 -14.88
C ARG A 230 -12.00 -2.85 -16.11
N ASP A 231 -11.25 -3.44 -17.04
CA ASP A 231 -10.92 -2.83 -18.34
C ASP A 231 -10.34 -1.40 -18.25
N GLY A 232 -9.58 -1.12 -17.19
CA GLY A 232 -8.89 0.15 -16.97
C GLY A 232 -9.72 1.26 -16.34
N VAL A 233 -10.91 0.94 -15.81
CA VAL A 233 -11.78 1.86 -15.06
C VAL A 233 -12.20 1.27 -13.72
N ILE A 234 -12.69 2.10 -12.80
CA ILE A 234 -13.33 1.63 -11.56
C ILE A 234 -14.77 1.18 -11.92
N GLU A 235 -15.04 -0.11 -11.71
CA GLU A 235 -16.36 -0.70 -11.87
C GLU A 235 -17.22 -0.50 -10.61
N THR A 236 -16.63 -0.70 -9.44
CA THR A 236 -17.31 -0.46 -8.15
C THR A 236 -16.33 0.05 -7.10
N ASP A 237 -16.84 0.88 -6.20
CA ASP A 237 -16.15 1.41 -5.03
C ASP A 237 -17.15 1.41 -3.87
N LYS A 238 -16.93 0.50 -2.90
CA LYS A 238 -17.91 0.25 -1.83
C LYS A 238 -17.23 -0.03 -0.51
N LEU A 239 -17.86 0.41 0.57
CA LEU A 239 -17.50 -0.06 1.91
C LEU A 239 -17.73 -1.57 2.01
N ASN A 240 -16.83 -2.26 2.69
CA ASN A 240 -16.93 -3.68 2.91
C ASN A 240 -18.10 -3.97 3.90
N PRO A 241 -19.11 -4.76 3.48
CA PRO A 241 -20.28 -5.05 4.32
C PRO A 241 -19.93 -5.73 5.65
N LEU A 242 -18.81 -6.43 5.75
CA LEU A 242 -18.37 -7.10 6.98
C LEU A 242 -18.06 -6.10 8.09
N PHE A 243 -17.66 -4.87 7.75
CA PHE A 243 -17.34 -3.80 8.70
C PHE A 243 -18.38 -2.68 8.75
N SER A 244 -19.37 -2.68 7.86
CA SER A 244 -20.44 -1.67 7.82
C SER A 244 -21.47 -1.81 8.93
N LYS A 245 -21.45 -2.95 9.67
CA LYS A 245 -22.31 -3.23 10.84
C LYS A 245 -21.52 -3.09 12.14
N ALA A 246 -20.83 -1.98 12.37
CA ALA A 246 -20.40 -1.66 13.73
C ALA A 246 -21.66 -1.43 14.59
N PRO A 247 -21.80 -2.06 15.77
CA PRO A 247 -22.93 -1.79 16.64
C PRO A 247 -22.86 -0.31 17.04
N VAL A 248 -23.97 0.39 16.86
CA VAL A 248 -24.20 1.68 17.51
C VAL A 248 -24.12 1.37 19.00
N LEU A 249 -23.02 1.72 19.65
CA LEU A 249 -22.91 1.68 21.10
C LEU A 249 -23.96 2.66 21.64
N SER A 250 -25.00 2.09 22.19
CA SER A 250 -26.07 2.75 22.95
C SER A 250 -25.55 3.32 24.26
#